data_e8c3358dc9ba21e4e8ef5e34ecbbfaa8
#
_entry.id   e8c3358dc9ba21e4e8ef5e34ecbbfaa8
#
_cell.length_a   1.000
_cell.length_b   1.000
_cell.length_c   1.000
_cell.angle_alpha   90.00
_cell.angle_beta   90.00
_cell.angle_gamma   90.00
#
_symmetry.space_group_name_H-M   'P 1'
#
loop_
_entity.id
_entity.type
_entity.pdbx_description
1 polymer ?
#
loop_
_entity_poly.entity_id
_entity_poly.type
_entity_poly.pdbx_seq_one_letter_code
_entity_poly.pdbx_strand_id
1 'polypeptide(L)'
;PQVAVQVKVGEETKEVMYAFLRIDKTAPWLFKAITYLADLSSPLAWLAIGITLGNISLGEAVKDKMVWYYSVVKLILVPAVFVAVIFAVSPFLPMAPEASKGILIMLATPPATVAVAYAIKYDKEAALASNASLLGTVLAVFAIVFWIVVGSVIFPGVG
;
A
#
# COMPACT_ATOMS: atom_id res chain seq x y z
N PRO A 1 -2.20 -15.15 -29.77
CA PRO A 1 -2.80 -16.47 -29.63
C PRO A 1 -4.07 -16.39 -28.80
N GLN A 2 -5.13 -16.99 -29.31
CA GLN A 2 -6.44 -17.09 -28.65
C GLN A 2 -6.73 -18.55 -28.36
N VAL A 3 -7.45 -18.83 -27.29
CA VAL A 3 -7.85 -20.18 -26.89
C VAL A 3 -9.36 -20.25 -26.83
N ALA A 4 -9.94 -21.29 -27.39
CA ALA A 4 -11.36 -21.57 -27.31
C ALA A 4 -11.69 -22.13 -25.92
N VAL A 5 -12.66 -21.53 -25.24
CA VAL A 5 -13.16 -22.00 -23.93
C VAL A 5 -14.67 -22.22 -24.03
N GLN A 6 -15.11 -23.38 -23.58
CA GLN A 6 -16.54 -23.69 -23.52
C GLN A 6 -17.18 -22.98 -22.33
N VAL A 7 -18.09 -22.07 -22.58
CA VAL A 7 -18.85 -21.34 -21.56
C VAL A 7 -20.30 -21.77 -21.59
N LYS A 8 -20.81 -22.24 -20.46
CA LYS A 8 -22.21 -22.60 -20.30
C LYS A 8 -23.06 -21.34 -20.10
N VAL A 9 -23.92 -21.01 -21.04
CA VAL A 9 -24.85 -19.89 -20.98
C VAL A 9 -26.27 -20.45 -21.01
N GLY A 10 -26.89 -20.62 -19.85
CA GLY A 10 -28.15 -21.34 -19.70
C GLY A 10 -28.00 -22.84 -19.94
N GLU A 11 -28.79 -23.43 -20.82
CA GLU A 11 -28.72 -24.85 -21.21
C GLU A 11 -27.78 -25.09 -22.42
N GLU A 12 -27.34 -24.05 -23.11
CA GLU A 12 -26.47 -24.17 -24.26
C GLU A 12 -24.99 -23.94 -23.89
N THR A 13 -24.11 -24.76 -24.47
CA THR A 13 -22.66 -24.58 -24.35
C THR A 13 -22.16 -23.86 -25.59
N LYS A 14 -21.56 -22.66 -25.42
CA LYS A 14 -21.00 -21.89 -26.52
C LYS A 14 -19.47 -21.81 -26.39
N GLU A 15 -18.78 -21.95 -27.50
CA GLU A 15 -17.34 -21.71 -27.56
C GLU A 15 -17.07 -20.22 -27.72
N VAL A 16 -16.29 -19.65 -26.79
CA VAL A 16 -15.89 -18.24 -26.81
C VAL A 16 -14.37 -18.19 -26.86
N MET A 17 -13.84 -17.43 -27.80
CA MET A 17 -12.41 -17.25 -27.96
C MET A 17 -11.90 -16.16 -27.02
N TYR A 18 -10.97 -16.53 -26.13
CA TYR A 18 -10.33 -15.59 -25.21
C TYR A 18 -8.83 -15.45 -25.52
N ALA A 19 -8.25 -14.29 -25.21
CA ALA A 19 -6.81 -14.13 -25.28
C ALA A 19 -6.12 -15.10 -24.30
N PHE A 20 -5.02 -15.71 -24.72
CA PHE A 20 -4.28 -16.72 -23.93
C PHE A 20 -3.90 -16.21 -22.52
N LEU A 21 -3.64 -14.90 -22.37
CA LEU A 21 -3.30 -14.27 -21.10
C LEU A 21 -4.48 -14.08 -20.13
N ARG A 22 -5.71 -14.34 -20.59
CA ARG A 22 -6.88 -14.33 -19.70
C ARG A 22 -7.04 -15.67 -18.99
N ILE A 23 -6.16 -15.90 -18.01
CA ILE A 23 -6.09 -17.13 -17.22
C ILE A 23 -7.41 -17.42 -16.49
N ASP A 24 -8.15 -16.37 -16.12
CA ASP A 24 -9.45 -16.44 -15.47
C ASP A 24 -10.49 -17.24 -16.30
N LYS A 25 -10.38 -17.19 -17.64
CA LYS A 25 -11.27 -17.90 -18.57
C LYS A 25 -10.63 -19.12 -19.22
N THR A 26 -9.33 -19.07 -19.47
CA THR A 26 -8.59 -20.12 -20.17
C THR A 26 -8.27 -21.31 -19.26
N ALA A 27 -7.95 -21.04 -17.98
CA ALA A 27 -7.61 -22.06 -16.98
C ALA A 27 -8.22 -21.72 -15.62
N PRO A 28 -9.55 -21.88 -15.43
CA PRO A 28 -10.26 -21.46 -14.21
C PRO A 28 -9.73 -22.15 -12.94
N TRP A 29 -9.27 -23.38 -13.05
CA TRP A 29 -8.70 -24.12 -11.92
C TRP A 29 -7.37 -23.53 -11.45
N LEU A 30 -6.52 -23.11 -12.39
CA LEU A 30 -5.25 -22.46 -12.09
C LEU A 30 -5.50 -21.06 -11.51
N PHE A 31 -6.43 -20.32 -12.08
CA PHE A 31 -6.82 -19.00 -11.58
C PHE A 31 -7.33 -19.09 -10.13
N LYS A 32 -8.18 -20.08 -9.81
CA LYS A 32 -8.62 -20.30 -8.42
C LYS A 32 -7.47 -20.61 -7.48
N ALA A 33 -6.53 -21.45 -7.88
CA ALA A 33 -5.36 -21.76 -7.04
C ALA A 33 -4.51 -20.52 -6.77
N ILE A 34 -4.26 -19.69 -7.80
CA ILE A 34 -3.52 -18.43 -7.66
C ILE A 34 -4.29 -17.44 -6.77
N THR A 35 -5.63 -17.37 -6.92
CA THR A 35 -6.46 -16.50 -6.08
C THR A 35 -6.39 -16.90 -4.60
N TYR A 36 -6.47 -18.19 -4.27
CA TYR A 36 -6.30 -18.64 -2.89
C TYR A 36 -4.92 -18.29 -2.31
N LEU A 37 -3.86 -18.40 -3.12
CA LEU A 37 -2.52 -17.98 -2.69
C LEU A 37 -2.43 -16.46 -2.51
N ALA A 38 -3.09 -15.69 -3.37
CA ALA A 38 -3.16 -14.25 -3.25
C ALA A 38 -3.94 -13.81 -2.01
N ASP A 39 -5.07 -14.47 -1.73
CA ASP A 39 -5.89 -14.20 -0.53
C ASP A 39 -5.13 -14.52 0.76
N LEU A 40 -4.24 -15.52 0.73
CA LEU A 40 -3.39 -15.89 1.87
C LEU A 40 -2.27 -14.86 2.12
N SER A 41 -1.88 -14.08 1.12
CA SER A 41 -0.78 -13.12 1.24
C SER A 41 -1.05 -12.03 2.29
N SER A 42 -2.29 -11.53 2.38
CA SER A 42 -2.67 -10.51 3.35
C SER A 42 -2.61 -11.02 4.81
N PRO A 43 -3.22 -12.17 5.17
CA PRO A 43 -3.08 -12.73 6.50
C PRO A 43 -1.63 -13.04 6.88
N LEU A 44 -0.83 -13.57 5.95
CA LEU A 44 0.60 -13.84 6.20
C LEU A 44 1.39 -12.55 6.43
N ALA A 45 1.09 -11.49 5.68
CA ALA A 45 1.71 -10.18 5.89
C ALA A 45 1.39 -9.62 7.28
N TRP A 46 0.12 -9.67 7.70
CA TRP A 46 -0.29 -9.27 9.05
C TRP A 46 0.37 -10.09 10.16
N LEU A 47 0.52 -11.39 9.95
CA LEU A 47 1.19 -12.29 10.87
C LEU A 47 2.69 -11.94 10.99
N ALA A 48 3.37 -11.72 9.85
CA ALA A 48 4.77 -11.31 9.84
C ALA A 48 4.97 -9.95 10.51
N ILE A 49 4.09 -8.98 10.28
CA ILE A 49 4.10 -7.70 10.96
C ILE A 49 3.91 -7.89 12.48
N GLY A 50 2.93 -8.69 12.90
CA GLY A 50 2.66 -8.96 14.30
C GLY A 50 3.86 -9.61 15.02
N ILE A 51 4.51 -10.58 14.40
CA ILE A 51 5.72 -11.23 14.93
C ILE A 51 6.86 -10.21 15.06
N THR A 52 7.06 -9.38 14.04
CA THR A 52 8.11 -8.35 14.05
C THR A 52 7.86 -7.33 15.16
N LEU A 53 6.61 -6.86 15.31
CA LEU A 53 6.22 -5.93 16.36
C LEU A 53 6.36 -6.53 17.76
N GLY A 54 6.09 -7.84 17.92
CA GLY A 54 6.24 -8.54 19.21
C GLY A 54 7.68 -8.68 19.68
N ASN A 55 8.64 -8.63 18.74
CA ASN A 55 10.06 -8.79 19.05
C ASN A 55 10.80 -7.46 19.27
N ILE A 56 10.15 -6.32 19.03
CA ILE A 56 10.77 -4.99 19.15
C ILE A 56 10.22 -4.28 20.40
N SER A 57 11.09 -3.71 21.22
CA SER A 57 10.67 -2.92 22.36
C SER A 57 10.28 -1.51 21.91
N LEU A 58 9.01 -1.14 22.07
CA LEU A 58 8.51 0.24 21.83
C LEU A 58 9.34 1.28 22.61
N GLY A 59 9.83 0.92 23.80
CA GLY A 59 10.64 1.79 24.63
C GLY A 59 11.99 2.20 24.01
N GLU A 60 12.59 1.36 23.19
CA GLU A 60 13.80 1.68 22.45
C GLU A 60 13.52 2.54 21.23
N ALA A 61 12.45 2.20 20.49
CA ALA A 61 12.03 2.97 19.32
C ALA A 61 11.72 4.44 19.67
N VAL A 62 11.05 4.69 20.81
CA VAL A 62 10.68 6.04 21.25
C VAL A 62 11.89 6.87 21.72
N LYS A 63 12.96 6.24 22.20
CA LYS A 63 14.18 6.95 22.68
C LYS A 63 15.08 7.42 21.55
N ASP A 64 14.98 6.81 20.38
CA ASP A 64 15.86 7.13 19.24
C ASP A 64 15.37 8.36 18.49
N LYS A 65 16.16 9.44 18.54
CA LYS A 65 15.87 10.69 17.85
C LYS A 65 15.79 10.55 16.33
N MET A 66 16.59 9.63 15.75
CA MET A 66 16.59 9.37 14.30
C MET A 66 15.27 8.77 13.85
N VAL A 67 14.69 7.88 14.66
CA VAL A 67 13.38 7.29 14.40
C VAL A 67 12.28 8.36 14.37
N TRP A 68 12.31 9.30 15.31
CA TRP A 68 11.38 10.44 15.31
C TRP A 68 11.56 11.34 14.11
N TYR A 69 12.80 11.71 13.79
CA TYR A 69 13.09 12.53 12.62
C TYR A 69 12.57 11.89 11.35
N TYR A 70 12.87 10.60 11.13
CA TYR A 70 12.38 9.85 10.00
C TYR A 70 10.84 9.79 9.94
N SER A 71 10.18 9.52 11.06
CA SER A 71 8.73 9.42 11.12
C SER A 71 8.05 10.75 10.80
N VAL A 72 8.54 11.86 11.34
CA VAL A 72 8.03 13.21 11.06
C VAL A 72 8.22 13.56 9.58
N VAL A 73 9.41 13.35 9.04
CA VAL A 73 9.70 13.60 7.62
C VAL A 73 8.76 12.77 6.75
N LYS A 74 8.64 11.48 7.01
CA LYS A 74 7.85 10.57 6.19
C LYS A 74 6.34 10.83 6.28
N LEU A 75 5.81 11.07 7.48
CA LEU A 75 4.37 11.17 7.70
C LEU A 75 3.81 12.59 7.55
N ILE A 76 4.65 13.62 7.70
CA ILE A 76 4.23 15.01 7.62
C ILE A 76 4.87 15.71 6.41
N LEU A 77 6.21 15.73 6.33
CA LEU A 77 6.91 16.51 5.30
C LEU A 77 6.63 15.97 3.89
N VAL A 78 6.69 14.65 3.68
CA VAL A 78 6.49 14.05 2.36
C VAL A 78 5.07 14.32 1.82
N PRO A 79 3.98 14.08 2.58
CA PRO A 79 2.65 14.44 2.12
C PRO A 79 2.45 15.96 1.95
N ALA A 80 3.05 16.80 2.82
CA ALA A 80 2.98 18.25 2.70
C ALA A 80 3.65 18.75 1.41
N VAL A 81 4.82 18.23 1.07
CA VAL A 81 5.50 18.54 -0.20
C VAL A 81 4.66 18.11 -1.38
N PHE A 82 4.03 16.93 -1.31
CA PHE A 82 3.12 16.48 -2.36
C PHE A 82 1.95 17.46 -2.56
N VAL A 83 1.31 17.91 -1.49
CA VAL A 83 0.24 18.92 -1.57
C VAL A 83 0.76 20.20 -2.21
N ALA A 84 1.93 20.70 -1.82
CA ALA A 84 2.53 21.90 -2.40
C ALA A 84 2.81 21.72 -3.91
N VAL A 85 3.33 20.56 -4.31
CA VAL A 85 3.58 20.22 -5.72
C VAL A 85 2.28 20.17 -6.51
N ILE A 86 1.22 19.54 -5.98
CA ILE A 86 -0.08 19.52 -6.66
C ILE A 86 -0.63 20.92 -6.86
N PHE A 87 -0.54 21.80 -5.86
CA PHE A 87 -0.95 23.20 -6.01
C PHE A 87 -0.14 23.93 -7.09
N ALA A 88 1.15 23.69 -7.19
CA ALA A 88 2.00 24.32 -8.20
C ALA A 88 1.72 23.81 -9.62
N VAL A 89 1.36 22.51 -9.74
CA VAL A 89 1.18 21.84 -11.05
C VAL A 89 -0.28 21.87 -11.52
N SER A 90 -1.24 22.01 -10.60
CA SER A 90 -2.68 21.99 -10.93
C SER A 90 -3.13 22.93 -12.06
N PRO A 91 -2.52 24.12 -12.26
CA PRO A 91 -2.87 24.97 -13.40
C PRO A 91 -2.47 24.38 -14.75
N PHE A 92 -1.45 23.53 -14.79
CA PHE A 92 -0.90 22.93 -16.00
C PHE A 92 -1.43 21.51 -16.25
N LEU A 93 -1.68 20.76 -15.18
CA LEU A 93 -2.15 19.38 -15.25
C LEU A 93 -3.25 19.15 -14.21
N PRO A 94 -4.53 19.32 -14.59
CA PRO A 94 -5.63 19.10 -13.67
C PRO A 94 -5.72 17.62 -13.31
N MET A 95 -5.50 17.28 -12.04
CA MET A 95 -5.70 15.94 -11.50
C MET A 95 -7.08 15.81 -10.87
N ALA A 96 -7.68 14.64 -11.02
CA ALA A 96 -8.94 14.34 -10.33
C ALA A 96 -8.77 14.44 -8.80
N PRO A 97 -9.69 15.11 -8.08
CA PRO A 97 -9.60 15.27 -6.63
C PRO A 97 -9.47 13.94 -5.89
N GLU A 98 -10.15 12.90 -6.36
CA GLU A 98 -10.11 11.55 -5.78
C GLU A 98 -8.72 10.91 -5.90
N ALA A 99 -8.08 11.09 -7.05
CA ALA A 99 -6.72 10.59 -7.28
C ALA A 99 -5.72 11.30 -6.35
N SER A 100 -5.83 12.63 -6.21
CA SER A 100 -4.99 13.42 -5.31
C SER A 100 -5.16 13.01 -3.85
N LYS A 101 -6.40 12.78 -3.40
CA LYS A 101 -6.69 12.26 -2.05
C LYS A 101 -6.10 10.86 -1.84
N GLY A 102 -6.27 9.96 -2.81
CA GLY A 102 -5.75 8.61 -2.75
C GLY A 102 -4.23 8.59 -2.61
N ILE A 103 -3.52 9.35 -3.42
CA ILE A 103 -2.06 9.46 -3.37
C ILE A 103 -1.61 10.08 -2.04
N LEU A 104 -2.29 11.12 -1.56
CA LEU A 104 -1.99 11.77 -0.28
C LEU A 104 -2.05 10.77 0.88
N ILE A 105 -3.10 9.96 0.95
CA ILE A 105 -3.25 8.92 1.96
C ILE A 105 -2.15 7.85 1.83
N MET A 106 -1.82 7.42 0.61
CA MET A 106 -0.74 6.46 0.38
C MET A 106 0.63 7.00 0.82
N LEU A 107 0.90 8.29 0.65
CA LEU A 107 2.13 8.92 1.10
C LEU A 107 2.21 9.02 2.64
N ALA A 108 1.07 9.14 3.31
CA ALA A 108 0.98 9.18 4.77
C ALA A 108 1.08 7.78 5.43
N THR A 109 1.26 6.70 4.65
CA THR A 109 1.48 5.37 5.21
C THR A 109 2.91 5.19 5.71
N PRO A 110 3.14 4.32 6.72
CA PRO A 110 4.46 4.02 7.24
C PRO A 110 5.33 3.30 6.18
N PRO A 111 6.65 3.19 6.39
CA PRO A 111 7.52 2.46 5.48
C PRO A 111 7.09 1.01 5.35
N ALA A 112 7.21 0.47 4.13
CA ALA A 112 6.87 -0.91 3.86
C ALA A 112 7.78 -1.86 4.65
N THR A 113 7.20 -2.94 5.20
CA THR A 113 7.92 -4.01 5.90
C THR A 113 9.01 -4.66 5.03
N VAL A 114 8.86 -4.57 3.71
CA VAL A 114 9.88 -5.02 2.75
C VAL A 114 11.19 -4.25 2.93
N ALA A 115 11.17 -2.95 3.23
CA ALA A 115 12.37 -2.16 3.50
C ALA A 115 13.10 -2.68 4.75
N VAL A 116 12.36 -3.03 5.80
CA VAL A 116 12.90 -3.64 7.01
C VAL A 116 13.53 -5.00 6.71
N ALA A 117 12.86 -5.83 5.91
CA ALA A 117 13.39 -7.14 5.52
C ALA A 117 14.72 -7.00 4.73
N TYR A 118 14.83 -6.03 3.85
CA TYR A 118 16.08 -5.73 3.15
C TYR A 118 17.16 -5.21 4.09
N ALA A 119 16.83 -4.31 5.03
CA ALA A 119 17.77 -3.81 6.04
C ALA A 119 18.36 -4.97 6.87
N ILE A 120 17.52 -5.91 7.30
CA ILE A 120 17.96 -7.13 8.01
C ILE A 120 18.81 -8.01 7.11
N LYS A 121 18.37 -8.28 5.88
CA LYS A 121 19.08 -9.16 4.95
C LYS A 121 20.49 -8.69 4.62
N TYR A 122 20.67 -7.39 4.49
CA TYR A 122 21.96 -6.79 4.12
C TYR A 122 22.74 -6.22 5.30
N ASP A 123 22.26 -6.46 6.52
CA ASP A 123 22.86 -5.97 7.79
C ASP A 123 23.18 -4.47 7.75
N LYS A 124 22.19 -3.68 7.28
CA LYS A 124 22.28 -2.22 7.16
C LYS A 124 21.22 -1.56 8.03
N GLU A 125 21.65 -1.04 9.19
CA GLU A 125 20.78 -0.29 10.11
C GLU A 125 19.45 -0.99 10.41
N ALA A 126 19.48 -2.33 10.58
CA ALA A 126 18.31 -3.15 10.76
C ALA A 126 17.47 -2.72 11.99
N ALA A 127 18.15 -2.32 13.08
CA ALA A 127 17.49 -1.83 14.28
C ALA A 127 16.76 -0.51 14.04
N LEU A 128 17.41 0.46 13.34
CA LEU A 128 16.80 1.73 12.97
C LEU A 128 15.57 1.51 12.05
N ALA A 129 15.70 0.67 11.04
CA ALA A 129 14.62 0.36 10.11
C ALA A 129 13.43 -0.28 10.81
N SER A 130 13.67 -1.22 11.71
CA SER A 130 12.64 -1.90 12.51
C SER A 130 11.93 -0.92 13.46
N ASN A 131 12.70 -0.13 14.20
CA ASN A 131 12.16 0.87 15.14
C ASN A 131 11.37 1.96 14.40
N ALA A 132 11.86 2.42 13.24
CA ALA A 132 11.18 3.41 12.41
C ALA A 132 9.87 2.86 11.83
N SER A 133 9.84 1.59 11.43
CA SER A 133 8.61 0.94 10.96
C SER A 133 7.59 0.81 12.10
N LEU A 134 8.02 0.43 13.29
CA LEU A 134 7.17 0.28 14.46
C LEU A 134 6.56 1.62 14.88
N LEU A 135 7.39 2.61 15.19
CA LEU A 135 6.94 3.95 15.61
C LEU A 135 6.13 4.62 14.49
N GLY A 136 6.60 4.49 13.24
CA GLY A 136 5.91 4.99 12.06
C GLY A 136 4.51 4.41 11.92
N THR A 137 4.31 3.12 12.19
CA THR A 137 2.98 2.48 12.13
C THR A 137 2.03 3.05 13.19
N VAL A 138 2.51 3.24 14.41
CA VAL A 138 1.69 3.85 15.47
C VAL A 138 1.32 5.29 15.13
N LEU A 139 2.29 6.08 14.69
CA LEU A 139 2.07 7.48 14.32
C LEU A 139 1.23 7.64 13.04
N ALA A 140 1.31 6.68 12.11
CA ALA A 140 0.56 6.73 10.86
C ALA A 140 -0.97 6.72 11.10
N VAL A 141 -1.45 6.08 12.16
CA VAL A 141 -2.89 6.11 12.51
C VAL A 141 -3.37 7.56 12.67
N PHE A 142 -2.61 8.38 13.39
CA PHE A 142 -2.94 9.79 13.58
C PHE A 142 -2.67 10.62 12.32
N ALA A 143 -1.57 10.35 11.63
CA ALA A 143 -1.20 11.05 10.41
C ALA A 143 -2.22 10.83 9.29
N ILE A 144 -2.72 9.61 9.10
CA ILE A 144 -3.72 9.29 8.07
C ILE A 144 -5.02 10.03 8.36
N VAL A 145 -5.51 10.01 9.61
CA VAL A 145 -6.72 10.76 9.98
C VAL A 145 -6.54 12.26 9.72
N PHE A 146 -5.41 12.82 10.14
CA PHE A 146 -5.07 14.21 9.87
C PHE A 146 -5.09 14.53 8.37
N TRP A 147 -4.43 13.72 7.53
CA TRP A 147 -4.36 13.95 6.09
C TRP A 147 -5.68 13.68 5.35
N ILE A 148 -6.55 12.81 5.86
CA ILE A 148 -7.92 12.66 5.35
C ILE A 148 -8.69 13.97 5.53
N VAL A 149 -8.63 14.57 6.72
CA VAL A 149 -9.31 15.84 7.00
C VAL A 149 -8.72 16.96 6.14
N VAL A 150 -7.41 17.09 6.10
CA VAL A 150 -6.72 18.09 5.27
C VAL A 150 -7.04 17.89 3.79
N GLY A 151 -6.99 16.66 3.30
CA GLY A 151 -7.29 16.32 1.91
C GLY A 151 -8.75 16.61 1.52
N SER A 152 -9.69 16.44 2.45
CA SER A 152 -11.10 16.77 2.20
C SER A 152 -11.36 18.27 2.06
N VAL A 153 -10.58 19.08 2.77
CA VAL A 153 -10.66 20.55 2.72
C VAL A 153 -9.94 21.11 1.48
N ILE A 154 -8.76 20.54 1.17
CA ILE A 154 -7.90 21.04 0.08
C ILE A 154 -8.40 20.59 -1.29
N PHE A 155 -8.88 19.35 -1.39
CA PHE A 155 -9.42 18.78 -2.63
C PHE A 155 -10.93 18.52 -2.47
N PRO A 156 -11.78 19.54 -2.50
CA PRO A 156 -13.23 19.33 -2.39
C PRO A 156 -13.68 18.53 -3.61
N GLY A 157 -13.88 17.23 -3.43
CA GLY A 157 -14.54 16.39 -4.43
C GLY A 157 -16.03 16.67 -4.41
N VAL A 158 -16.68 16.62 -5.56
CA VAL A 158 -18.13 16.61 -5.65
C VAL A 158 -18.57 15.33 -4.92
N GLY A 159 -19.23 15.51 -3.76
CA GLY A 159 -19.85 14.42 -3.01
C GLY A 159 -21.10 13.92 -3.72
#